data_753112fd452f5dd2530c731e1b8b8e44
#
_entry.id   753112fd452f5dd2530c731e1b8b8e44
#
_cell.length_a   1.000
_cell.length_b   1.000
_cell.length_c   1.000
_cell.angle_alpha   90.00
_cell.angle_beta   90.00
_cell.angle_gamma   90.00
#
_symmetry.space_group_name_H-M   'P 1'
#
loop_
_entity.id
_entity.type
_entity.pdbx_description
1 polymer ?
#
loop_
_entity_poly.entity_id
_entity_poly.type
_entity_poly.pdbx_seq_one_letter_code
_entity_poly.pdbx_strand_id
1 'polypeptide(L)'
;MKYSIFSFFSGAGFLDLGFELNGYDIVFVNEFNKSFLNVYKHSRKVLQLKQPQFGYHEGSIECLLKNEKDFLSKLVAQKKIEQDIVGFIGGPPCPDFSVGGKNRGIEGENGKLSNTYIELICQEKPSFFLFENVKGLWKTKKHRLFYDDMKKKLHKNGYVTTERLINSLEYGVPQHRERIILIGFHEDLLTRLSYKLDEDLPDIPSDMFPWEKYTKYTKEEILSSSFPTTNDFNEESSYPCPNGVLKDLTVEYWFQQNDVSNHPNAEQYFVPRQGLMKFKSIEEGDDSKKSYKRLHRWRYSPTAAYGNNEVHLHPYKARRLSVAEALAIQSLPKTFELPTDISLTDAFRTVGNGVPYLASKGIAATIKHFLEQ
;
A
#
# COMPACT_ATOMS: atom_id res chain seq x y z
N MET A 1 24.12 9.31 -3.14
CA MET A 1 23.35 8.98 -4.37
C MET A 1 22.02 9.72 -4.32
N LYS A 2 21.44 10.08 -5.46
CA LYS A 2 20.14 10.73 -5.54
C LYS A 2 19.15 9.74 -6.16
N TYR A 3 17.94 9.67 -5.58
CA TYR A 3 16.93 8.68 -5.95
C TYR A 3 15.72 9.41 -6.50
N SER A 4 15.44 9.27 -7.80
CA SER A 4 14.31 9.87 -8.49
C SER A 4 13.24 8.82 -8.79
N ILE A 5 12.04 9.01 -8.23
CA ILE A 5 10.95 8.06 -8.29
C ILE A 5 9.85 8.54 -9.24
N PHE A 6 9.46 7.67 -10.14
CA PHE A 6 8.25 7.75 -10.95
C PHE A 6 7.20 6.84 -10.33
N SER A 7 6.12 7.42 -9.84
CA SER A 7 5.03 6.70 -9.18
C SER A 7 3.87 6.48 -10.12
N PHE A 8 3.41 5.23 -10.19
CA PHE A 8 2.28 4.80 -11.02
C PHE A 8 1.19 4.20 -10.16
N PHE A 9 -0.08 4.39 -10.55
CA PHE A 9 -1.24 3.99 -9.73
C PHE A 9 -1.15 4.56 -8.32
N SER A 10 -0.73 5.81 -8.21
CA SER A 10 -0.33 6.43 -6.94
C SER A 10 -1.45 6.52 -5.90
N GLY A 11 -2.72 6.50 -6.34
CA GLY A 11 -3.86 6.68 -5.43
C GLY A 11 -3.74 7.99 -4.64
N ALA A 12 -3.89 7.92 -3.33
CA ALA A 12 -3.66 9.02 -2.41
C ALA A 12 -2.18 9.19 -2.02
N GLY A 13 -1.29 8.39 -2.59
CA GLY A 13 0.15 8.48 -2.35
C GLY A 13 0.63 7.89 -1.02
N PHE A 14 -0.03 6.87 -0.50
CA PHE A 14 0.41 6.23 0.76
C PHE A 14 1.73 5.48 0.58
N LEU A 15 1.90 4.81 -0.57
CA LEU A 15 3.16 4.18 -0.93
C LEU A 15 4.26 5.23 -1.07
N ASP A 16 3.99 6.29 -1.82
CA ASP A 16 4.92 7.38 -2.10
C ASP A 16 5.42 8.06 -0.83
N LEU A 17 4.53 8.28 0.16
CA LEU A 17 4.88 8.91 1.43
C LEU A 17 5.97 8.14 2.18
N GLY A 18 5.95 6.82 2.13
CA GLY A 18 7.00 6.00 2.72
C GLY A 18 8.36 6.19 2.04
N PHE A 19 8.37 6.39 0.72
CA PHE A 19 9.58 6.70 -0.03
C PHE A 19 10.07 8.13 0.24
N GLU A 20 9.18 9.13 0.17
CA GLU A 20 9.51 10.54 0.45
C GLU A 20 10.21 10.71 1.80
N LEU A 21 9.67 10.07 2.85
CA LEU A 21 10.23 10.18 4.20
C LEU A 21 11.51 9.32 4.42
N ASN A 22 11.91 8.54 3.43
CA ASN A 22 13.23 7.90 3.36
C ASN A 22 14.22 8.66 2.46
N GLY A 23 13.85 9.86 2.00
CA GLY A 23 14.73 10.72 1.22
C GLY A 23 14.78 10.40 -0.28
N TYR A 24 13.77 9.71 -0.80
CA TYR A 24 13.55 9.59 -2.24
C TYR A 24 12.81 10.83 -2.76
N ASP A 25 13.11 11.27 -3.96
CA ASP A 25 12.44 12.40 -4.63
C ASP A 25 11.37 11.85 -5.58
N ILE A 26 10.09 12.04 -5.27
CA ILE A 26 9.00 11.69 -6.19
C ILE A 26 8.98 12.77 -7.27
N VAL A 27 9.46 12.43 -8.47
CA VAL A 27 9.61 13.38 -9.56
C VAL A 27 8.45 13.38 -10.55
N PHE A 28 7.70 12.29 -10.62
CA PHE A 28 6.55 12.11 -11.50
C PHE A 28 5.48 11.24 -10.84
N VAL A 29 4.22 11.60 -11.02
CA VAL A 29 3.07 10.89 -10.45
C VAL A 29 2.03 10.63 -11.52
N ASN A 30 1.62 9.37 -11.70
CA ASN A 30 0.53 8.99 -12.56
C ASN A 30 -0.63 8.37 -11.75
N GLU A 31 -1.83 8.90 -11.94
CA GLU A 31 -3.07 8.37 -11.38
C GLU A 31 -4.22 8.60 -12.37
N PHE A 32 -5.02 7.55 -12.60
CA PHE A 32 -6.17 7.63 -13.51
C PHE A 32 -7.37 8.32 -12.87
N ASN A 33 -7.58 8.10 -11.57
CA ASN A 33 -8.74 8.62 -10.85
C ASN A 33 -8.48 10.04 -10.35
N LYS A 34 -9.18 10.99 -10.96
CA LYS A 34 -9.08 12.41 -10.60
C LYS A 34 -9.31 12.70 -9.11
N SER A 35 -10.30 12.02 -8.50
CA SER A 35 -10.61 12.20 -7.08
C SER A 35 -9.44 11.75 -6.20
N PHE A 36 -8.78 10.63 -6.53
CA PHE A 36 -7.61 10.12 -5.82
C PHE A 36 -6.40 11.05 -6.00
N LEU A 37 -6.18 11.53 -7.22
CA LEU A 37 -5.12 12.49 -7.51
C LEU A 37 -5.31 13.82 -6.75
N ASN A 38 -6.56 14.26 -6.59
CA ASN A 38 -6.86 15.44 -5.77
C ASN A 38 -6.52 15.21 -4.29
N VAL A 39 -6.81 14.03 -3.75
CA VAL A 39 -6.38 13.64 -2.39
C VAL A 39 -4.86 13.65 -2.29
N TYR A 40 -4.16 13.09 -3.28
CA TYR A 40 -2.70 13.12 -3.34
C TYR A 40 -2.15 14.55 -3.23
N LYS A 41 -2.61 15.44 -4.11
CA LYS A 41 -2.17 16.85 -4.14
C LYS A 41 -2.49 17.58 -2.83
N HIS A 42 -3.68 17.36 -2.27
CA HIS A 42 -4.10 17.96 -1.01
C HIS A 42 -3.20 17.53 0.14
N SER A 43 -3.01 16.22 0.32
CA SER A 43 -2.19 15.68 1.41
C SER A 43 -0.73 16.18 1.35
N ARG A 44 -0.13 16.28 0.15
CA ARG A 44 1.25 16.82 0.00
C ARG A 44 1.33 18.30 0.35
N LYS A 45 0.30 19.07 0.01
CA LYS A 45 0.21 20.48 0.41
C LYS A 45 0.13 20.63 1.93
N VAL A 46 -0.72 19.85 2.59
CA VAL A 46 -0.87 19.87 4.06
C VAL A 46 0.42 19.44 4.76
N LEU A 47 1.05 18.37 4.28
CA LEU A 47 2.30 17.85 4.80
C LEU A 47 3.53 18.70 4.40
N GLN A 48 3.34 19.76 3.61
CA GLN A 48 4.40 20.63 3.11
C GLN A 48 5.52 19.88 2.36
N LEU A 49 5.13 18.80 1.66
CA LEU A 49 6.07 18.01 0.86
C LEU A 49 6.32 18.68 -0.50
N LYS A 50 7.48 18.37 -1.06
CA LYS A 50 7.89 18.87 -2.37
C LYS A 50 6.93 18.39 -3.46
N GLN A 51 6.60 19.29 -4.39
CA GLN A 51 5.82 18.91 -5.57
C GLN A 51 6.69 18.13 -6.56
N PRO A 52 6.12 17.13 -7.27
CA PRO A 52 6.87 16.39 -8.29
C PRO A 52 7.43 17.33 -9.37
N GLN A 53 8.72 17.19 -9.70
CA GLN A 53 9.41 18.04 -10.68
C GLN A 53 8.73 18.02 -12.06
N PHE A 54 8.26 16.84 -12.48
CA PHE A 54 7.58 16.61 -13.76
C PHE A 54 6.04 16.63 -13.65
N GLY A 55 5.54 16.97 -12.45
CA GLY A 55 4.12 17.15 -12.19
C GLY A 55 3.32 15.86 -12.10
N TYR A 56 2.06 16.00 -12.43
CA TYR A 56 1.02 14.97 -12.28
C TYR A 56 0.41 14.64 -13.63
N HIS A 57 0.38 13.37 -13.98
CA HIS A 57 -0.31 12.86 -15.16
C HIS A 57 -1.65 12.22 -14.73
N GLU A 58 -2.75 12.91 -15.03
CA GLU A 58 -4.12 12.42 -14.82
C GLU A 58 -4.54 11.60 -16.05
N GLY A 59 -4.30 10.30 -16.03
CA GLY A 59 -4.59 9.45 -17.18
C GLY A 59 -4.22 8.00 -16.99
N SER A 60 -4.64 7.17 -17.95
CA SER A 60 -4.28 5.76 -17.96
C SER A 60 -2.77 5.56 -18.21
N ILE A 61 -2.18 4.63 -17.50
CA ILE A 61 -0.78 4.20 -17.76
C ILE A 61 -0.61 3.68 -19.21
N GLU A 62 -1.68 3.18 -19.84
CA GLU A 62 -1.63 2.74 -21.23
C GLU A 62 -1.31 3.89 -22.20
N CYS A 63 -1.71 5.14 -21.86
CA CYS A 63 -1.33 6.31 -22.68
C CYS A 63 0.17 6.53 -22.65
N LEU A 64 0.80 6.38 -21.48
CA LEU A 64 2.25 6.52 -21.32
C LEU A 64 3.03 5.45 -22.07
N LEU A 65 2.47 4.25 -22.20
CA LEU A 65 3.10 3.16 -22.93
C LEU A 65 2.98 3.32 -24.47
N LYS A 66 1.86 3.87 -24.96
CA LYS A 66 1.50 3.88 -26.39
C LYS A 66 1.58 5.27 -27.01
N ASN A 67 0.77 6.20 -26.52
CA ASN A 67 0.53 7.49 -27.17
C ASN A 67 1.52 8.58 -26.71
N GLU A 68 1.96 8.50 -25.47
CA GLU A 68 2.85 9.47 -24.81
C GLU A 68 4.20 8.85 -24.45
N LYS A 69 4.61 7.82 -25.18
CA LYS A 69 5.86 7.10 -24.98
C LYS A 69 7.06 8.04 -24.96
N ASP A 70 7.20 8.90 -25.96
CA ASP A 70 8.32 9.82 -26.09
C ASP A 70 8.36 10.84 -24.96
N PHE A 71 7.20 11.22 -24.41
CA PHE A 71 7.11 12.10 -23.26
C PHE A 71 7.76 11.45 -22.02
N LEU A 72 7.30 10.25 -21.63
CA LEU A 72 7.84 9.56 -20.46
C LEU A 72 9.33 9.22 -20.64
N SER A 73 9.71 8.71 -21.81
CA SER A 73 11.11 8.35 -22.11
C SER A 73 12.06 9.54 -22.00
N LYS A 74 11.64 10.75 -22.41
CA LYS A 74 12.44 11.98 -22.23
C LYS A 74 12.65 12.31 -20.75
N LEU A 75 11.61 12.20 -19.92
CA LEU A 75 11.70 12.48 -18.47
C LEU A 75 12.65 11.47 -17.78
N VAL A 76 12.51 10.19 -18.11
CA VAL A 76 13.37 9.13 -17.57
C VAL A 76 14.82 9.33 -18.00
N ALA A 77 15.05 9.60 -19.30
CA ALA A 77 16.38 9.87 -19.84
C ALA A 77 17.04 11.08 -19.19
N GLN A 78 16.30 12.16 -18.95
CA GLN A 78 16.80 13.33 -18.25
C GLN A 78 17.36 12.95 -16.87
N LYS A 79 16.64 12.15 -16.07
CA LYS A 79 17.10 11.73 -14.75
C LYS A 79 18.31 10.80 -14.80
N LYS A 80 18.38 9.93 -15.80
CA LYS A 80 19.56 9.08 -16.04
C LYS A 80 20.80 9.92 -16.39
N ILE A 81 20.64 10.96 -17.21
CA ILE A 81 21.74 11.90 -17.56
C ILE A 81 22.21 12.67 -16.31
N GLU A 82 21.30 13.03 -15.40
CA GLU A 82 21.63 13.65 -14.11
C GLU A 82 22.34 12.66 -13.14
N GLN A 83 22.57 11.41 -13.56
CA GLN A 83 23.14 10.31 -12.80
C GLN A 83 22.33 9.90 -11.56
N ASP A 84 21.03 10.20 -11.55
CA ASP A 84 20.13 9.73 -10.51
C ASP A 84 19.91 8.21 -10.63
N ILE A 85 19.67 7.55 -9.50
CA ILE A 85 19.09 6.21 -9.49
C ILE A 85 17.59 6.38 -9.73
N VAL A 86 17.12 5.95 -10.90
CA VAL A 86 15.72 6.06 -11.29
C VAL A 86 14.94 4.84 -10.80
N GLY A 87 13.91 5.05 -9.99
CA GLY A 87 13.02 4.00 -9.52
C GLY A 87 11.59 4.16 -10.07
N PHE A 88 10.95 3.06 -10.44
CA PHE A 88 9.53 2.99 -10.73
C PHE A 88 8.83 2.29 -9.57
N ILE A 89 7.80 2.90 -8.98
CA ILE A 89 7.00 2.26 -7.94
C ILE A 89 5.54 2.24 -8.35
N GLY A 90 4.84 1.13 -8.04
CA GLY A 90 3.42 1.04 -8.38
C GLY A 90 2.73 -0.20 -7.84
N GLY A 91 1.43 -0.02 -7.56
CA GLY A 91 0.51 -1.10 -7.20
C GLY A 91 -0.68 -1.11 -8.17
N PRO A 92 -0.57 -1.79 -9.32
CA PRO A 92 -1.68 -1.85 -10.26
C PRO A 92 -2.93 -2.48 -9.63
N PRO A 93 -4.14 -1.93 -9.91
CA PRO A 93 -5.38 -2.39 -9.31
C PRO A 93 -5.65 -3.87 -9.60
N CYS A 94 -6.17 -4.59 -8.60
CA CYS A 94 -6.30 -6.04 -8.65
C CYS A 94 -7.66 -6.61 -8.25
N PRO A 95 -8.81 -6.05 -8.66
CA PRO A 95 -10.10 -6.66 -8.37
C PRO A 95 -10.28 -8.05 -8.99
N ASP A 96 -9.55 -8.37 -10.06
CA ASP A 96 -9.68 -9.62 -10.80
C ASP A 96 -8.89 -10.78 -10.16
N PHE A 97 -7.97 -10.49 -9.23
CA PHE A 97 -7.15 -11.48 -8.51
C PHE A 97 -7.49 -11.57 -7.02
N SER A 98 -8.37 -10.71 -6.50
CA SER A 98 -8.74 -10.74 -5.08
C SER A 98 -9.82 -11.79 -4.81
N VAL A 99 -9.73 -12.48 -3.67
CA VAL A 99 -10.72 -13.48 -3.22
C VAL A 99 -12.13 -12.88 -3.07
N GLY A 100 -12.23 -11.58 -2.78
CA GLY A 100 -13.50 -10.85 -2.70
C GLY A 100 -13.95 -10.18 -4.00
N GLY A 101 -13.14 -10.23 -5.07
CA GLY A 101 -13.39 -9.58 -6.35
C GLY A 101 -14.05 -10.46 -7.40
N LYS A 102 -14.04 -9.99 -8.65
CA LYS A 102 -14.70 -10.68 -9.79
C LYS A 102 -13.97 -11.94 -10.26
N ASN A 103 -12.77 -12.22 -9.76
CA ASN A 103 -11.92 -13.39 -10.05
C ASN A 103 -11.75 -13.71 -11.56
N ARG A 104 -11.72 -12.69 -12.42
CA ARG A 104 -11.61 -12.83 -13.89
C ARG A 104 -10.17 -13.13 -14.35
N GLY A 105 -9.18 -12.93 -13.48
CA GLY A 105 -7.77 -13.20 -13.79
C GLY A 105 -7.22 -12.30 -14.91
N ILE A 106 -6.44 -12.91 -15.80
CA ILE A 106 -5.72 -12.23 -16.90
C ILE A 106 -6.67 -11.56 -17.92
N GLU A 107 -7.85 -12.12 -18.12
CA GLU A 107 -8.85 -11.62 -19.09
C GLU A 107 -9.57 -10.38 -18.57
N GLY A 108 -9.45 -10.06 -17.29
CA GLY A 108 -9.98 -8.85 -16.69
C GLY A 108 -9.17 -7.61 -17.05
N GLU A 109 -9.81 -6.44 -17.06
CA GLU A 109 -9.15 -5.14 -17.34
C GLU A 109 -7.96 -4.87 -16.41
N ASN A 110 -8.02 -5.34 -15.17
CA ASN A 110 -6.98 -5.11 -14.17
C ASN A 110 -5.78 -6.05 -14.34
N GLY A 111 -5.97 -7.27 -14.88
CA GLY A 111 -4.86 -8.13 -15.29
C GLY A 111 -4.03 -7.49 -16.41
N LYS A 112 -4.69 -6.80 -17.34
CA LYS A 112 -4.03 -6.02 -18.40
C LYS A 112 -3.19 -4.88 -17.84
N LEU A 113 -3.67 -4.15 -16.83
CA LEU A 113 -2.93 -3.04 -16.22
C LEU A 113 -1.65 -3.50 -15.52
N SER A 114 -1.66 -4.68 -14.88
CA SER A 114 -0.43 -5.27 -14.33
C SER A 114 0.58 -5.57 -15.44
N ASN A 115 0.14 -6.16 -16.56
CA ASN A 115 1.03 -6.41 -17.71
C ASN A 115 1.53 -5.10 -18.34
N THR A 116 0.67 -4.08 -18.48
CA THR A 116 1.05 -2.75 -18.99
C THR A 116 2.15 -2.12 -18.13
N TYR A 117 2.06 -2.24 -16.79
CA TYR A 117 3.12 -1.73 -15.91
C TYR A 117 4.45 -2.47 -16.11
N ILE A 118 4.41 -3.80 -16.23
CA ILE A 118 5.62 -4.59 -16.54
C ILE A 118 6.21 -4.22 -17.92
N GLU A 119 5.36 -3.98 -18.92
CA GLU A 119 5.80 -3.52 -20.24
C GLU A 119 6.48 -2.16 -20.18
N LEU A 120 5.91 -1.24 -19.39
CA LEU A 120 6.49 0.08 -19.19
C LEU A 120 7.88 -0.01 -18.51
N ILE A 121 8.02 -0.86 -17.50
CA ILE A 121 9.31 -1.12 -16.84
C ILE A 121 10.33 -1.66 -17.85
N CYS A 122 9.95 -2.65 -18.66
CA CYS A 122 10.84 -3.24 -19.67
C CYS A 122 11.22 -2.24 -20.77
N GLN A 123 10.33 -1.30 -21.12
CA GLN A 123 10.57 -0.27 -22.12
C GLN A 123 11.51 0.82 -21.62
N GLU A 124 11.21 1.38 -20.44
CA GLU A 124 11.92 2.55 -19.89
C GLU A 124 13.21 2.17 -19.13
N LYS A 125 13.31 0.92 -18.71
CA LYS A 125 14.47 0.36 -17.99
C LYS A 125 14.92 1.24 -16.80
N PRO A 126 14.04 1.50 -15.78
CA PRO A 126 14.49 2.16 -14.58
C PRO A 126 15.57 1.34 -13.87
N SER A 127 16.40 2.00 -13.06
CA SER A 127 17.46 1.35 -12.28
C SER A 127 16.93 0.28 -11.33
N PHE A 128 15.75 0.54 -10.74
CA PHE A 128 15.00 -0.44 -9.97
C PHE A 128 13.49 -0.22 -10.13
N PHE A 129 12.71 -1.23 -9.78
CA PHE A 129 11.26 -1.08 -9.68
C PHE A 129 10.71 -1.76 -8.43
N LEU A 130 9.52 -1.32 -8.01
CA LEU A 130 8.67 -1.99 -7.04
C LEU A 130 7.30 -2.24 -7.66
N PHE A 131 6.84 -3.48 -7.57
CA PHE A 131 5.50 -3.91 -7.94
C PHE A 131 4.81 -4.47 -6.71
N GLU A 132 3.69 -3.85 -6.29
CA GLU A 132 2.85 -4.31 -5.18
C GLU A 132 1.56 -4.92 -5.70
N ASN A 133 1.11 -6.03 -5.08
CA ASN A 133 -0.18 -6.60 -5.44
C ASN A 133 -0.78 -7.46 -4.31
N VAL A 134 -2.01 -7.94 -4.49
CA VAL A 134 -2.70 -8.79 -3.52
C VAL A 134 -2.11 -10.21 -3.46
N LYS A 135 -2.17 -10.84 -2.29
CA LYS A 135 -1.75 -12.24 -2.06
C LYS A 135 -2.33 -13.22 -3.10
N GLY A 136 -3.56 -12.96 -3.58
CA GLY A 136 -4.25 -13.83 -4.55
C GLY A 136 -3.51 -13.99 -5.88
N LEU A 137 -2.80 -12.96 -6.33
CA LEU A 137 -1.96 -13.03 -7.53
C LEU A 137 -0.83 -14.05 -7.37
N TRP A 138 -0.22 -14.10 -6.21
CA TRP A 138 0.94 -14.95 -5.93
C TRP A 138 0.54 -16.38 -5.49
N LYS A 139 -0.52 -16.54 -4.69
CA LYS A 139 -0.88 -17.82 -4.06
C LYS A 139 -1.83 -18.68 -4.88
N THR A 140 -2.70 -18.08 -5.70
CA THR A 140 -3.69 -18.83 -6.49
C THR A 140 -3.04 -19.47 -7.72
N LYS A 141 -3.09 -20.79 -7.85
CA LYS A 141 -2.42 -21.56 -8.92
C LYS A 141 -2.63 -20.98 -10.33
N LYS A 142 -3.86 -20.59 -10.69
CA LYS A 142 -4.18 -19.97 -12.00
C LYS A 142 -3.46 -18.63 -12.21
N HIS A 143 -3.36 -17.82 -11.16
CA HIS A 143 -2.78 -16.49 -11.25
C HIS A 143 -1.26 -16.53 -11.12
N ARG A 144 -0.71 -17.54 -10.46
CA ARG A 144 0.74 -17.76 -10.32
C ARG A 144 1.44 -17.90 -11.66
N LEU A 145 0.85 -18.59 -12.63
CA LEU A 145 1.41 -18.72 -13.99
C LEU A 145 1.61 -17.33 -14.63
N PHE A 146 0.61 -16.46 -14.52
CA PHE A 146 0.72 -15.10 -15.04
C PHE A 146 1.81 -14.29 -14.31
N TYR A 147 1.89 -14.44 -13.00
CA TYR A 147 2.93 -13.79 -12.21
C TYR A 147 4.34 -14.28 -12.61
N ASP A 148 4.51 -15.58 -12.79
CA ASP A 148 5.79 -16.18 -13.22
C ASP A 148 6.16 -15.73 -14.65
N ASP A 149 5.20 -15.57 -15.55
CA ASP A 149 5.45 -15.06 -16.90
C ASP A 149 5.85 -13.57 -16.89
N MET A 150 5.27 -12.75 -16.00
CA MET A 150 5.73 -11.37 -15.77
C MET A 150 7.19 -11.34 -15.27
N LYS A 151 7.57 -12.20 -14.33
CA LYS A 151 8.97 -12.32 -13.85
C LYS A 151 9.90 -12.72 -14.98
N LYS A 152 9.58 -13.75 -15.78
CA LYS A 152 10.37 -14.15 -16.93
C LYS A 152 10.59 -13.01 -17.93
N LYS A 153 9.56 -12.16 -18.15
CA LYS A 153 9.67 -10.99 -19.02
C LYS A 153 10.66 -9.97 -18.47
N LEU A 154 10.61 -9.71 -17.15
CA LEU A 154 11.54 -8.82 -16.46
C LEU A 154 12.98 -9.35 -16.54
N HIS A 155 13.21 -10.63 -16.24
CA HIS A 155 14.53 -11.25 -16.33
C HIS A 155 15.12 -11.14 -17.75
N LYS A 156 14.33 -11.40 -18.80
CA LYS A 156 14.75 -11.23 -20.21
C LYS A 156 15.10 -9.78 -20.56
N ASN A 157 14.69 -8.81 -19.76
CA ASN A 157 15.00 -7.38 -19.94
C ASN A 157 16.10 -6.88 -19.00
N GLY A 158 16.87 -7.78 -18.39
CA GLY A 158 18.05 -7.45 -17.58
C GLY A 158 17.73 -7.14 -16.11
N TYR A 159 16.58 -7.57 -15.58
CA TYR A 159 16.28 -7.41 -14.17
C TYR A 159 16.58 -8.66 -13.36
N VAL A 160 17.27 -8.47 -12.25
CA VAL A 160 17.37 -9.46 -11.16
C VAL A 160 16.34 -9.11 -10.11
N THR A 161 15.54 -10.08 -9.67
CA THR A 161 14.38 -9.81 -8.82
C THR A 161 14.51 -10.40 -7.42
N THR A 162 13.77 -9.85 -6.47
CA THR A 162 13.51 -10.43 -5.15
C THR A 162 12.05 -10.22 -4.78
N GLU A 163 11.45 -11.17 -4.09
CA GLU A 163 10.04 -11.10 -3.73
C GLU A 163 9.75 -11.57 -2.31
N ARG A 164 8.76 -10.97 -1.67
CA ARG A 164 8.26 -11.41 -0.37
C ARG A 164 6.76 -11.18 -0.23
N LEU A 165 6.07 -12.18 0.30
CA LEU A 165 4.72 -11.99 0.82
C LEU A 165 4.84 -11.38 2.22
N ILE A 166 4.59 -10.08 2.33
CA ILE A 166 4.64 -9.34 3.59
C ILE A 166 3.28 -9.31 4.26
N ASN A 167 3.27 -9.19 5.61
CA ASN A 167 2.11 -8.77 6.37
C ASN A 167 2.38 -7.40 6.97
N SER A 168 1.45 -6.45 6.81
CA SER A 168 1.61 -5.09 7.34
C SER A 168 1.83 -5.05 8.86
N LEU A 169 1.34 -6.04 9.61
CA LEU A 169 1.59 -6.19 11.05
C LEU A 169 3.10 -6.26 11.37
N GLU A 170 3.90 -6.90 10.50
CA GLU A 170 5.35 -7.01 10.67
C GLU A 170 6.02 -5.62 10.74
N TYR A 171 5.42 -4.60 10.15
CA TYR A 171 5.91 -3.23 10.12
C TYR A 171 5.31 -2.32 11.20
N GLY A 172 4.49 -2.87 12.11
CA GLY A 172 3.83 -2.08 13.16
C GLY A 172 2.52 -1.42 12.73
N VAL A 173 1.94 -1.82 11.60
CA VAL A 173 0.63 -1.34 11.15
C VAL A 173 -0.48 -2.09 11.90
N PRO A 174 -1.50 -1.42 12.45
CA PRO A 174 -2.60 -2.10 13.17
C PRO A 174 -3.60 -2.76 12.22
N GLN A 175 -3.11 -3.48 11.21
CA GLN A 175 -3.95 -4.11 10.19
C GLN A 175 -3.31 -5.40 9.67
N HIS A 176 -4.06 -6.50 9.74
CA HIS A 176 -3.69 -7.74 9.05
C HIS A 176 -3.93 -7.57 7.54
N ARG A 177 -2.87 -7.28 6.80
CA ARG A 177 -2.91 -7.06 5.35
C ARG A 177 -1.71 -7.70 4.68
N GLU A 178 -1.95 -8.76 3.92
CA GLU A 178 -0.90 -9.47 3.19
C GLU A 178 -0.80 -8.97 1.75
N ARG A 179 0.41 -8.67 1.30
CA ARG A 179 0.72 -8.22 -0.06
C ARG A 179 1.97 -8.89 -0.58
N ILE A 180 1.95 -9.25 -1.85
CA ILE A 180 3.17 -9.65 -2.55
C ILE A 180 3.89 -8.38 -3.00
N ILE A 181 5.14 -8.26 -2.64
CA ILE A 181 6.05 -7.23 -3.09
C ILE A 181 7.10 -7.89 -3.96
N LEU A 182 7.23 -7.42 -5.19
CA LEU A 182 8.28 -7.78 -6.13
C LEU A 182 9.15 -6.55 -6.37
N ILE A 183 10.44 -6.69 -6.15
CA ILE A 183 11.44 -5.65 -6.41
C ILE A 183 12.41 -6.20 -7.45
N GLY A 184 12.76 -5.40 -8.44
CA GLY A 184 13.79 -5.75 -9.41
C GLY A 184 14.81 -4.65 -9.57
N PHE A 185 16.07 -5.04 -9.72
CA PHE A 185 17.19 -4.16 -9.99
C PHE A 185 17.77 -4.48 -11.36
N HIS A 186 17.98 -3.45 -12.18
CA HIS A 186 18.57 -3.64 -13.50
C HIS A 186 20.06 -4.03 -13.37
N GLU A 187 20.53 -4.92 -14.21
CA GLU A 187 21.91 -5.43 -14.21
C GLU A 187 22.96 -4.33 -14.26
N ASP A 188 22.72 -3.24 -15.01
CA ASP A 188 23.63 -2.09 -15.06
C ASP A 188 23.81 -1.43 -13.70
N LEU A 189 22.74 -1.32 -12.89
CA LEU A 189 22.81 -0.79 -11.55
C LEU A 189 23.60 -1.74 -10.64
N LEU A 190 23.30 -3.03 -10.67
CA LEU A 190 23.97 -4.04 -9.85
C LEU A 190 25.47 -4.11 -10.17
N THR A 191 25.84 -4.03 -11.45
CA THR A 191 27.24 -3.96 -11.89
C THR A 191 27.92 -2.70 -11.33
N ARG A 192 27.24 -1.54 -11.40
CA ARG A 192 27.75 -0.27 -10.83
C ARG A 192 27.96 -0.34 -9.31
N LEU A 193 27.12 -1.11 -8.62
CA LEU A 193 27.23 -1.37 -7.18
C LEU A 193 28.22 -2.49 -6.86
N SER A 194 28.91 -3.05 -7.84
CA SER A 194 29.83 -4.19 -7.68
C SER A 194 29.16 -5.45 -7.10
N TYR A 195 27.84 -5.57 -7.31
CA TYR A 195 27.11 -6.77 -6.92
C TYR A 195 27.48 -7.93 -7.86
N LYS A 196 27.88 -9.06 -7.27
CA LYS A 196 28.20 -10.25 -8.06
C LYS A 196 26.92 -10.90 -8.56
N LEU A 197 26.66 -10.75 -9.84
CA LEU A 197 25.57 -11.44 -10.53
C LEU A 197 25.96 -12.91 -10.70
N ASP A 198 25.04 -13.80 -10.39
CA ASP A 198 25.10 -15.19 -10.79
C ASP A 198 24.29 -15.31 -12.10
N GLU A 199 24.96 -15.62 -13.22
CA GLU A 199 24.32 -15.69 -14.54
C GLU A 199 23.18 -16.74 -14.60
N ASP A 200 23.25 -17.76 -13.74
CA ASP A 200 22.25 -18.82 -13.65
C ASP A 200 21.09 -18.49 -12.69
N LEU A 201 21.19 -17.43 -11.87
CA LEU A 201 20.19 -17.07 -10.87
C LEU A 201 19.60 -15.69 -11.14
N PRO A 202 18.40 -15.62 -11.77
CA PRO A 202 17.73 -14.36 -12.07
C PRO A 202 17.06 -13.72 -10.82
N ASP A 203 17.18 -14.32 -9.66
CA ASP A 203 16.63 -13.85 -8.39
C ASP A 203 17.74 -13.61 -7.37
N ILE A 204 17.65 -12.50 -6.62
CA ILE A 204 18.50 -12.24 -5.45
C ILE A 204 18.09 -13.22 -4.35
N PRO A 205 19.00 -14.04 -3.81
CA PRO A 205 18.71 -14.94 -2.70
C PRO A 205 18.11 -14.18 -1.51
N SER A 206 17.16 -14.82 -0.82
CA SER A 206 16.39 -14.17 0.26
C SER A 206 17.25 -13.74 1.46
N ASP A 207 18.39 -14.39 1.67
CA ASP A 207 19.38 -14.06 2.69
C ASP A 207 20.30 -12.88 2.29
N MET A 208 20.37 -12.56 1.00
CA MET A 208 21.16 -11.45 0.49
C MET A 208 20.36 -10.13 0.39
N PHE A 209 19.03 -10.18 0.39
CA PHE A 209 18.20 -8.99 0.44
C PHE A 209 17.60 -8.80 1.83
N PRO A 210 17.82 -7.65 2.49
CA PRO A 210 17.56 -7.49 3.93
C PRO A 210 16.09 -7.24 4.27
N TRP A 211 15.19 -8.13 3.82
CA TRP A 211 13.74 -7.99 3.96
C TRP A 211 13.25 -7.71 5.38
N GLU A 212 13.94 -8.25 6.40
CA GLU A 212 13.51 -8.17 7.79
C GLU A 212 14.16 -7.03 8.58
N LYS A 213 15.13 -6.33 7.97
CA LYS A 213 15.92 -5.31 8.68
C LYS A 213 15.08 -4.15 9.23
N TYR A 214 14.01 -3.80 8.55
CA TYR A 214 13.13 -2.69 8.92
C TYR A 214 11.72 -3.15 9.28
N THR A 215 11.56 -4.44 9.59
CA THR A 215 10.36 -4.92 10.28
C THR A 215 10.45 -4.57 11.77
N LYS A 216 9.30 -4.32 12.38
CA LYS A 216 9.19 -4.03 13.82
C LYS A 216 8.94 -5.29 14.64
N TYR A 217 8.25 -6.25 14.05
CA TYR A 217 7.85 -7.50 14.69
C TYR A 217 8.11 -8.69 13.78
N THR A 218 8.49 -9.81 14.38
CA THR A 218 8.51 -11.10 13.72
C THR A 218 7.09 -11.70 13.68
N LYS A 219 6.90 -12.71 12.84
CA LYS A 219 5.62 -13.46 12.81
C LYS A 219 5.33 -14.15 14.12
N GLU A 220 6.37 -14.68 14.77
CA GLU A 220 6.31 -15.39 16.04
C GLU A 220 5.84 -14.47 17.16
N GLU A 221 6.37 -13.25 17.24
CA GLU A 221 5.94 -12.24 18.22
C GLU A 221 4.47 -11.88 18.03
N ILE A 222 4.01 -11.68 16.77
CA ILE A 222 2.63 -11.37 16.49
C ILE A 222 1.71 -12.53 16.87
N LEU A 223 2.08 -13.78 16.57
CA LEU A 223 1.31 -14.97 16.87
C LEU A 223 1.26 -15.29 18.36
N SER A 224 2.30 -14.96 19.11
CA SER A 224 2.37 -15.15 20.58
C SER A 224 1.62 -14.09 21.38
N SER A 225 1.22 -12.99 20.74
CA SER A 225 0.46 -11.93 21.40
C SER A 225 -0.97 -12.37 21.72
N SER A 226 -1.44 -12.07 22.94
CA SER A 226 -2.74 -12.47 23.44
C SER A 226 -3.87 -11.52 22.99
N PHE A 227 -3.99 -11.30 21.67
CA PHE A 227 -5.07 -10.46 21.14
C PHE A 227 -6.45 -11.02 21.47
N PRO A 228 -7.37 -10.19 22.00
CA PRO A 228 -8.74 -10.63 22.31
C PRO A 228 -9.50 -11.00 21.03
N THR A 229 -10.50 -11.87 21.15
CA THR A 229 -11.37 -12.31 20.06
C THR A 229 -12.59 -11.42 19.92
N THR A 230 -13.60 -11.63 20.77
CA THR A 230 -14.86 -10.87 20.80
C THR A 230 -15.24 -10.52 22.23
N ASN A 231 -15.92 -9.41 22.38
CA ASN A 231 -16.55 -8.95 23.61
C ASN A 231 -17.95 -8.44 23.30
N ASP A 232 -18.84 -8.40 24.31
CA ASP A 232 -20.14 -7.77 24.17
C ASP A 232 -20.00 -6.31 23.71
N PHE A 233 -20.84 -5.89 22.75
CA PHE A 233 -20.88 -4.51 22.34
C PHE A 233 -21.55 -3.65 23.41
N ASN A 234 -20.78 -2.77 24.02
CA ASN A 234 -21.26 -1.76 24.97
C ASN A 234 -20.88 -0.37 24.44
N GLU A 235 -21.89 0.41 24.07
CA GLU A 235 -21.72 1.74 23.50
C GLU A 235 -20.99 2.66 24.49
N GLU A 236 -19.99 3.39 24.00
CA GLU A 236 -19.12 4.29 24.77
C GLU A 236 -18.39 3.61 25.97
N SER A 237 -18.26 2.31 25.97
CA SER A 237 -17.52 1.59 27.01
C SER A 237 -16.01 1.88 26.93
N SER A 238 -15.35 1.82 28.09
CA SER A 238 -13.89 1.94 28.18
C SER A 238 -13.34 0.87 29.11
N TYR A 239 -12.23 0.24 28.73
CA TYR A 239 -11.47 -0.67 29.56
C TYR A 239 -9.99 -0.70 29.09
N PRO A 240 -9.05 -1.02 30.02
CA PRO A 240 -7.63 -0.99 29.71
C PRO A 240 -7.22 -2.08 28.73
N CYS A 241 -6.06 -1.89 28.08
CA CYS A 241 -5.45 -2.90 27.24
C CYS A 241 -5.12 -4.15 28.08
N PRO A 242 -5.53 -5.35 27.63
CA PRO A 242 -5.20 -6.58 28.33
C PRO A 242 -3.68 -6.83 28.36
N ASN A 243 -3.22 -7.53 29.39
CA ASN A 243 -1.81 -7.95 29.48
C ASN A 243 -1.45 -8.90 28.35
N GLY A 244 -0.20 -8.83 27.87
CA GLY A 244 0.31 -9.70 26.81
C GLY A 244 -0.10 -9.32 25.40
N VAL A 245 -0.78 -8.17 25.22
CA VAL A 245 -1.14 -7.62 23.91
C VAL A 245 -0.03 -6.69 23.40
N LEU A 246 0.37 -6.84 22.16
CA LEU A 246 1.21 -5.85 21.45
C LEU A 246 0.37 -4.59 21.20
N LYS A 247 0.37 -3.68 22.19
CA LYS A 247 -0.52 -2.53 22.27
C LYS A 247 -0.49 -1.65 21.03
N ASP A 248 0.66 -1.40 20.46
CA ASP A 248 0.85 -0.55 19.28
C ASP A 248 0.45 -1.22 17.95
N LEU A 249 0.06 -2.49 17.98
CA LEU A 249 -0.66 -3.14 16.88
C LEU A 249 -2.19 -3.07 17.02
N THR A 250 -2.71 -2.31 17.99
CA THR A 250 -4.14 -2.27 18.25
C THR A 250 -4.82 -1.03 17.66
N VAL A 251 -6.10 -1.16 17.34
CA VAL A 251 -6.92 -0.09 16.78
C VAL A 251 -6.99 1.11 17.72
N GLU A 252 -7.22 0.87 19.02
CA GLU A 252 -7.36 1.92 20.03
C GLU A 252 -6.07 2.73 20.21
N TYR A 253 -4.92 2.06 20.24
CA TYR A 253 -3.63 2.76 20.30
C TYR A 253 -3.48 3.78 19.16
N TRP A 254 -3.81 3.39 17.94
CA TRP A 254 -3.69 4.26 16.78
C TRP A 254 -4.77 5.36 16.75
N PHE A 255 -5.97 5.09 17.27
CA PHE A 255 -6.99 6.12 17.42
C PHE A 255 -6.51 7.21 18.39
N GLN A 256 -5.89 6.81 19.51
CA GLN A 256 -5.31 7.75 20.47
C GLN A 256 -4.09 8.50 19.91
N GLN A 257 -3.15 7.79 19.26
CA GLN A 257 -1.94 8.41 18.69
C GLN A 257 -2.26 9.45 17.61
N ASN A 258 -3.29 9.19 16.81
CA ASN A 258 -3.71 10.09 15.74
C ASN A 258 -4.76 11.11 16.18
N ASP A 259 -5.18 11.07 17.45
CA ASP A 259 -6.22 11.99 17.98
C ASP A 259 -7.43 12.06 17.04
N VAL A 260 -7.95 10.88 16.67
CA VAL A 260 -8.94 10.75 15.59
C VAL A 260 -10.22 11.54 15.84
N SER A 261 -10.54 11.86 17.09
CA SER A 261 -11.71 12.64 17.45
C SER A 261 -11.58 14.13 17.14
N ASN A 262 -10.37 14.66 17.13
CA ASN A 262 -10.07 16.06 16.81
C ASN A 262 -9.49 16.23 15.39
N HIS A 263 -9.40 15.15 14.63
CA HIS A 263 -8.85 15.15 13.28
C HIS A 263 -9.81 15.85 12.29
N PRO A 264 -9.34 16.61 11.29
CA PRO A 264 -10.19 17.27 10.28
C PRO A 264 -11.20 16.37 9.58
N ASN A 265 -10.89 15.08 9.43
CA ASN A 265 -11.80 14.08 8.83
C ASN A 265 -12.60 13.25 9.87
N ALA A 266 -12.71 13.69 11.13
CA ALA A 266 -13.39 12.96 12.21
C ALA A 266 -14.89 12.77 11.94
N GLU A 267 -15.54 13.79 11.37
CA GLU A 267 -16.99 13.78 11.12
C GLU A 267 -17.36 13.20 9.73
N GLN A 268 -16.37 12.75 8.96
CA GLN A 268 -16.59 12.12 7.65
C GLN A 268 -16.84 10.62 7.82
N TYR A 269 -18.08 10.22 8.06
CA TYR A 269 -18.51 8.82 8.16
C TYR A 269 -19.91 8.62 7.60
N PHE A 270 -20.22 7.38 7.22
CA PHE A 270 -21.57 7.02 6.77
C PHE A 270 -22.55 6.97 7.95
N VAL A 271 -23.46 7.92 7.99
CA VAL A 271 -24.51 7.97 9.01
C VAL A 271 -25.42 6.73 8.90
N PRO A 272 -25.61 5.96 9.99
CA PRO A 272 -26.48 4.80 9.96
C PRO A 272 -27.95 5.22 9.72
N ARG A 273 -28.61 4.56 8.77
CA ARG A 273 -30.04 4.77 8.50
C ARG A 273 -30.85 3.68 9.20
N GLN A 274 -31.37 2.70 8.46
CA GLN A 274 -32.16 1.58 9.00
C GLN A 274 -31.28 0.50 9.70
N GLY A 275 -29.95 0.56 9.61
CA GLY A 275 -29.03 -0.44 10.13
C GLY A 275 -28.61 -0.26 11.58
N LEU A 276 -29.08 0.76 12.28
CA LEU A 276 -28.61 1.09 13.63
C LEU A 276 -28.79 -0.06 14.64
N MET A 277 -29.97 -0.68 14.66
CA MET A 277 -30.23 -1.83 15.55
C MET A 277 -29.32 -3.01 15.26
N LYS A 278 -29.07 -3.28 13.97
CA LYS A 278 -28.12 -4.31 13.57
C LYS A 278 -26.68 -3.97 14.01
N PHE A 279 -26.29 -2.70 13.95
CA PHE A 279 -24.96 -2.32 14.44
C PHE A 279 -24.83 -2.60 15.95
N LYS A 280 -25.85 -2.32 16.74
CA LYS A 280 -25.86 -2.58 18.19
C LYS A 280 -25.83 -4.07 18.56
N SER A 281 -26.24 -4.97 17.66
CA SER A 281 -26.25 -6.42 17.91
C SER A 281 -24.97 -7.17 17.48
N ILE A 282 -23.97 -6.47 16.93
CA ILE A 282 -22.71 -7.07 16.51
C ILE A 282 -21.66 -6.84 17.60
N GLU A 283 -21.09 -7.92 18.11
CA GLU A 283 -20.09 -7.89 19.17
C GLU A 283 -18.82 -7.14 18.76
N GLU A 284 -18.13 -6.53 19.73
CA GLU A 284 -16.81 -5.95 19.51
C GLU A 284 -15.82 -7.05 19.10
N GLY A 285 -15.19 -6.90 17.95
CA GLY A 285 -14.27 -7.90 17.39
C GLY A 285 -14.90 -8.93 16.46
N ASP A 286 -16.23 -8.94 16.25
CA ASP A 286 -16.84 -9.86 15.27
C ASP A 286 -16.52 -9.44 13.84
N ASP A 287 -15.58 -10.15 13.25
CA ASP A 287 -15.15 -10.02 11.85
C ASP A 287 -15.47 -11.27 11.01
N SER A 288 -16.31 -12.16 11.53
CA SER A 288 -16.68 -13.45 10.92
C SER A 288 -17.41 -13.31 9.58
N LYS A 289 -18.20 -12.22 9.41
CA LYS A 289 -18.99 -11.97 8.21
C LYS A 289 -18.26 -11.06 7.24
N LYS A 290 -18.60 -11.15 5.96
CA LYS A 290 -18.03 -10.29 4.93
C LYS A 290 -18.38 -8.82 5.16
N SER A 291 -19.62 -8.51 5.52
CA SER A 291 -20.12 -7.16 5.74
C SER A 291 -20.34 -6.90 7.24
N TYR A 292 -20.22 -5.62 7.63
CA TYR A 292 -20.43 -5.17 9.00
C TYR A 292 -19.48 -5.80 10.04
N LYS A 293 -18.22 -6.00 9.65
CA LYS A 293 -17.17 -6.39 10.59
C LYS A 293 -17.01 -5.30 11.64
N ARG A 294 -17.15 -5.65 12.91
CA ARG A 294 -16.83 -4.73 14.00
C ARG A 294 -15.40 -4.93 14.43
N LEU A 295 -14.65 -3.85 14.50
CA LEU A 295 -13.29 -3.90 15.01
C LEU A 295 -13.29 -4.17 16.53
N HIS A 296 -12.19 -4.75 17.02
CA HIS A 296 -11.91 -4.81 18.46
C HIS A 296 -10.89 -3.72 18.80
N ARG A 297 -11.13 -2.93 19.86
CA ARG A 297 -10.22 -1.84 20.25
C ARG A 297 -8.81 -2.33 20.54
N TRP A 298 -8.65 -3.45 21.23
CA TRP A 298 -7.36 -4.03 21.61
C TRP A 298 -6.90 -5.18 20.70
N ARG A 299 -7.27 -5.11 19.43
CA ARG A 299 -6.77 -6.00 18.36
C ARG A 299 -6.48 -5.19 17.10
N TYR A 300 -5.69 -5.75 16.21
CA TYR A 300 -5.49 -5.20 14.88
C TYR A 300 -6.77 -5.31 14.02
N SER A 301 -6.90 -4.43 13.05
CA SER A 301 -8.00 -4.48 12.07
C SER A 301 -7.79 -5.62 11.06
N PRO A 302 -8.85 -6.32 10.63
CA PRO A 302 -8.78 -7.08 9.38
C PRO A 302 -8.48 -6.13 8.20
N THR A 303 -8.17 -6.70 7.03
CA THR A 303 -7.83 -5.91 5.84
C THR A 303 -8.91 -4.85 5.55
N ALA A 304 -8.49 -3.60 5.50
CA ALA A 304 -9.30 -2.48 5.05
C ALA A 304 -9.51 -2.57 3.52
N ALA A 305 -10.63 -3.18 3.11
CA ALA A 305 -11.04 -3.33 1.71
C ALA A 305 -12.32 -2.53 1.48
N TYR A 306 -12.28 -1.23 1.72
CA TYR A 306 -13.43 -0.32 1.79
C TYR A 306 -14.04 -0.04 0.41
N GLY A 307 -14.49 -1.11 -0.28
CA GLY A 307 -15.28 -1.01 -1.49
C GLY A 307 -16.78 -1.23 -1.19
N ASN A 308 -17.66 -0.57 -1.91
CA ASN A 308 -19.11 -0.84 -1.90
C ASN A 308 -19.76 -0.89 -0.49
N ASN A 309 -19.47 0.06 0.37
CA ASN A 309 -20.01 0.15 1.73
C ASN A 309 -19.46 -0.91 2.73
N GLU A 310 -18.36 -1.55 2.46
CA GLU A 310 -17.71 -2.52 3.36
C GLU A 310 -16.85 -1.83 4.46
N VAL A 311 -17.13 -0.59 4.80
CA VAL A 311 -16.44 0.12 5.89
C VAL A 311 -16.76 -0.55 7.22
N HIS A 312 -15.70 -0.84 7.99
CA HIS A 312 -15.82 -1.51 9.29
C HIS A 312 -16.65 -0.69 10.29
N LEU A 313 -17.26 -1.38 11.26
CA LEU A 313 -17.91 -0.76 12.40
C LEU A 313 -16.87 -0.35 13.44
N HIS A 314 -17.12 0.79 14.07
CA HIS A 314 -16.31 1.28 15.19
C HIS A 314 -16.39 0.31 16.38
N PRO A 315 -15.32 0.09 17.14
CA PRO A 315 -15.31 -0.86 18.27
C PRO A 315 -16.47 -0.66 19.26
N TYR A 316 -16.69 0.56 19.72
CA TYR A 316 -17.64 0.91 20.78
C TYR A 316 -18.58 2.07 20.42
N LYS A 317 -18.77 2.40 19.14
CA LYS A 317 -19.80 3.33 18.65
C LYS A 317 -20.71 2.62 17.67
N ALA A 318 -22.01 2.91 17.72
CA ALA A 318 -22.98 2.28 16.84
C ALA A 318 -22.97 2.88 15.43
N ARG A 319 -21.76 3.03 14.82
CA ARG A 319 -21.54 3.57 13.49
C ARG A 319 -20.38 2.88 12.77
N ARG A 320 -20.22 3.16 11.49
CA ARG A 320 -19.02 2.83 10.74
C ARG A 320 -17.86 3.73 11.15
N LEU A 321 -16.65 3.35 10.78
CA LEU A 321 -15.48 4.19 10.98
C LEU A 321 -15.64 5.55 10.29
N SER A 322 -15.03 6.56 10.86
CA SER A 322 -14.74 7.81 10.16
C SER A 322 -13.52 7.67 9.25
N VAL A 323 -13.35 8.63 8.35
CA VAL A 323 -12.15 8.70 7.50
C VAL A 323 -10.89 8.84 8.36
N ALA A 324 -10.91 9.65 9.42
CA ALA A 324 -9.79 9.79 10.36
C ALA A 324 -9.38 8.44 10.99
N GLU A 325 -10.36 7.66 11.46
CA GLU A 325 -10.14 6.33 12.03
C GLU A 325 -9.58 5.35 10.99
N ALA A 326 -10.06 5.43 9.75
CA ALA A 326 -9.57 4.60 8.66
C ALA A 326 -8.12 4.96 8.25
N LEU A 327 -7.76 6.25 8.27
CA LEU A 327 -6.39 6.72 8.05
C LEU A 327 -5.43 6.24 9.15
N ALA A 328 -5.88 6.27 10.41
CA ALA A 328 -5.11 5.75 11.54
C ALA A 328 -4.81 4.25 11.39
N ILE A 329 -5.79 3.44 10.95
CA ILE A 329 -5.59 2.00 10.67
C ILE A 329 -4.59 1.76 9.53
N GLN A 330 -4.47 2.68 8.58
CA GLN A 330 -3.44 2.66 7.55
C GLN A 330 -2.07 3.19 8.05
N SER A 331 -1.95 3.42 9.35
CA SER A 331 -0.75 3.94 10.00
C SER A 331 -0.23 5.28 9.47
N LEU A 332 -1.10 6.08 8.86
CA LEU A 332 -0.73 7.40 8.39
C LEU A 332 -0.45 8.36 9.56
N PRO A 333 0.42 9.35 9.39
CA PRO A 333 0.65 10.34 10.43
C PRO A 333 -0.64 11.16 10.68
N LYS A 334 -0.84 11.64 11.92
CA LYS A 334 -2.03 12.43 12.32
C LYS A 334 -2.25 13.71 11.50
N THR A 335 -1.23 14.17 10.81
CA THR A 335 -1.28 15.35 9.93
C THR A 335 -1.68 15.02 8.50
N PHE A 336 -1.86 13.73 8.17
CA PHE A 336 -2.33 13.32 6.86
C PHE A 336 -3.84 13.45 6.80
N GLU A 337 -4.35 14.33 5.96
CA GLU A 337 -5.78 14.57 5.82
C GLU A 337 -6.26 14.49 4.37
N LEU A 338 -7.54 14.18 4.21
CA LEU A 338 -8.25 14.22 2.94
C LEU A 338 -9.00 15.55 2.81
N PRO A 339 -9.25 16.02 1.56
CA PRO A 339 -10.15 17.16 1.34
C PRO A 339 -11.52 16.92 1.99
N THR A 340 -12.09 17.94 2.60
CA THR A 340 -13.40 17.81 3.29
C THR A 340 -14.58 17.67 2.32
N ASP A 341 -14.41 18.08 1.08
CA ASP A 341 -15.41 18.05 0.00
C ASP A 341 -15.38 16.74 -0.83
N ILE A 342 -14.47 15.81 -0.53
CA ILE A 342 -14.44 14.50 -1.20
C ILE A 342 -15.68 13.68 -0.85
N SER A 343 -16.21 12.92 -1.83
CA SER A 343 -17.28 11.98 -1.53
C SER A 343 -16.81 10.90 -0.54
N LEU A 344 -17.68 10.51 0.41
CA LEU A 344 -17.33 9.43 1.36
C LEU A 344 -16.96 8.13 0.65
N THR A 345 -17.60 7.83 -0.47
CA THR A 345 -17.29 6.65 -1.27
C THR A 345 -15.86 6.69 -1.79
N ASP A 346 -15.43 7.81 -2.36
CA ASP A 346 -14.06 7.97 -2.86
C ASP A 346 -13.04 8.05 -1.73
N ALA A 347 -13.38 8.72 -0.63
CA ALA A 347 -12.53 8.78 0.56
C ALA A 347 -12.21 7.37 1.08
N PHE A 348 -13.22 6.54 1.32
CA PHE A 348 -12.99 5.18 1.80
C PHE A 348 -12.35 4.26 0.75
N ARG A 349 -12.67 4.42 -0.54
CA ARG A 349 -12.01 3.64 -1.59
C ARG A 349 -10.52 3.95 -1.69
N THR A 350 -10.14 5.21 -1.65
CA THR A 350 -8.72 5.59 -1.73
C THR A 350 -7.95 5.11 -0.50
N VAL A 351 -8.56 5.19 0.70
CA VAL A 351 -7.96 4.64 1.93
C VAL A 351 -7.81 3.12 1.87
N GLY A 352 -8.85 2.41 1.42
CA GLY A 352 -8.82 0.94 1.33
C GLY A 352 -7.85 0.40 0.28
N ASN A 353 -7.64 1.14 -0.81
CA ASN A 353 -6.69 0.77 -1.87
C ASN A 353 -5.23 1.04 -1.49
N GLY A 354 -4.97 1.96 -0.56
CA GLY A 354 -3.62 2.37 -0.20
C GLY A 354 -2.75 1.27 0.41
N VAL A 355 -1.46 1.33 0.14
CA VAL A 355 -0.45 0.55 0.86
C VAL A 355 -0.22 1.20 2.23
N PRO A 356 -0.34 0.49 3.37
CA PRO A 356 -0.15 1.09 4.68
C PRO A 356 1.20 1.81 4.81
N TYR A 357 1.18 3.01 5.39
CA TYR A 357 2.34 3.90 5.41
C TYR A 357 3.58 3.28 6.06
N LEU A 358 3.47 2.66 7.24
CA LEU A 358 4.65 2.05 7.89
C LEU A 358 5.22 0.88 7.10
N ALA A 359 4.39 0.10 6.40
CA ALA A 359 4.87 -0.96 5.52
C ALA A 359 5.65 -0.36 4.33
N SER A 360 5.10 0.69 3.69
CA SER A 360 5.80 1.41 2.63
C SER A 360 7.13 1.99 3.12
N LYS A 361 7.14 2.62 4.30
CA LYS A 361 8.34 3.20 4.91
C LYS A 361 9.42 2.15 5.14
N GLY A 362 9.05 0.98 5.68
CA GLY A 362 9.97 -0.12 5.92
C GLY A 362 10.55 -0.69 4.63
N ILE A 363 9.70 -0.89 3.60
CA ILE A 363 10.15 -1.38 2.28
C ILE A 363 11.10 -0.38 1.62
N ALA A 364 10.76 0.91 1.62
CA ALA A 364 11.61 1.97 1.08
C ALA A 364 12.98 2.03 1.78
N ALA A 365 13.00 1.91 3.12
CA ALA A 365 14.24 1.82 3.90
C ALA A 365 15.07 0.59 3.54
N THR A 366 14.41 -0.57 3.31
CA THR A 366 15.06 -1.81 2.89
C THR A 366 15.73 -1.66 1.53
N ILE A 367 15.01 -1.09 0.55
CA ILE A 367 15.57 -0.83 -0.79
C ILE A 367 16.76 0.12 -0.68
N LYS A 368 16.63 1.24 0.05
CA LYS A 368 17.72 2.20 0.22
C LYS A 368 18.95 1.56 0.85
N HIS A 369 18.74 0.78 1.89
CA HIS A 369 19.83 0.07 2.55
C HIS A 369 20.58 -0.86 1.59
N PHE A 370 19.85 -1.62 0.75
CA PHE A 370 20.46 -2.50 -0.26
C PHE A 370 21.25 -1.70 -1.30
N LEU A 371 20.78 -0.53 -1.70
CA LEU A 371 21.43 0.32 -2.71
C LEU A 371 22.67 1.06 -2.16
N GLU A 372 22.81 1.18 -0.85
CA GLU A 372 23.90 1.91 -0.16
C GLU A 372 24.95 0.98 0.47
N GLN A 373 24.84 -0.33 0.30
CA GLN A 373 25.86 -1.31 0.71
C GLN A 373 27.06 -1.27 -0.26
#